data_1f1abce529c97cd45106483ef3a440e0
#
_entry.id   1f1abce529c97cd45106483ef3a440e0
#
_cell.length_a   1.000
_cell.length_b   1.000
_cell.length_c   1.000
_cell.angle_alpha   90.00
_cell.angle_beta   90.00
_cell.angle_gamma   90.00
#
_symmetry.space_group_name_H-M   'P 1'
#
loop_
_entity.id
_entity.type
_entity.pdbx_description
1 polymer ?
#
loop_
_entity_poly.entity_id
_entity_poly.type
_entity_poly.pdbx_seq_one_letter_code
_entity_poly.pdbx_strand_id
1 'polypeptide(L)'
;MLSDKARYSVKDGARKGWEGFVWMAKIIIPVSFLTALLEYSGLLYQLNSVLGPVMKVLNLPPMAALPLVVGMLTGIYTGIAAMVVLPLTAEEMTLIAVFIMISHNLIQEAIIQAKSGLGAVKATLVRLIASVVTVIIVSQFLKGDAQTTVATVGTLSSTKPFLVVIEAWFLATLSLFVKIFVIIIAIMIVLEIMRNYKLIDSIVKIINPFMRLLGLEKKVGLLWLTAVVFGLSYGAAVIVSEARNGSFTQAELEDLHISIGINHAIIEDPAIFLSLGLSPFWLWVPRFIAAIIAVHVFSVWRTIRHGRGSPPVIRPKDSHL
;
A
#
# COMPACT_ATOMS: atom_id res chain seq x y z
N MET A 1 19.76 0.32 32.30
CA MET A 1 19.91 -0.40 30.99
C MET A 1 18.60 -0.57 30.22
N LEU A 2 17.52 -1.18 30.74
CA LEU A 2 16.23 -1.28 30.03
C LEU A 2 15.59 0.09 29.77
N SER A 3 15.68 0.99 30.73
CA SER A 3 15.16 2.37 30.62
C SER A 3 15.86 3.18 29.52
N ASP A 4 17.19 3.07 29.41
CA ASP A 4 17.97 3.82 28.43
C ASP A 4 17.71 3.34 27.00
N LYS A 5 17.57 2.02 26.81
CA LYS A 5 17.23 1.40 25.53
C LYS A 5 15.82 1.77 25.06
N ALA A 6 14.86 1.78 25.96
CA ALA A 6 13.49 2.21 25.66
C ALA A 6 13.45 3.70 25.29
N ARG A 7 14.13 4.56 26.06
CA ARG A 7 14.22 5.99 25.80
C ARG A 7 14.90 6.29 24.45
N TYR A 8 15.96 5.54 24.13
CA TYR A 8 16.61 5.64 22.82
C TYR A 8 15.65 5.26 21.68
N SER A 9 14.93 4.13 21.82
CA SER A 9 13.97 3.67 20.80
C SER A 9 12.86 4.69 20.56
N VAL A 10 12.32 5.27 21.63
CA VAL A 10 11.28 6.31 21.52
C VAL A 10 11.81 7.56 20.83
N LYS A 11 13.01 8.02 21.22
CA LYS A 11 13.63 9.22 20.62
C LYS A 11 13.97 9.02 19.13
N ASP A 12 14.53 7.86 18.78
CA ASP A 12 14.90 7.56 17.40
C ASP A 12 13.65 7.30 16.53
N GLY A 13 12.66 6.60 17.06
CA GLY A 13 11.35 6.41 16.41
C GLY A 13 10.63 7.74 16.17
N ALA A 14 10.59 8.63 17.16
CA ALA A 14 9.99 9.96 17.00
C ALA A 14 10.73 10.81 15.95
N ARG A 15 12.06 10.76 15.92
CA ARG A 15 12.87 11.45 14.90
C ARG A 15 12.54 10.93 13.50
N LYS A 16 12.54 9.62 13.30
CA LYS A 16 12.20 8.99 12.02
C LYS A 16 10.77 9.30 11.61
N GLY A 17 9.84 9.29 12.56
CA GLY A 17 8.45 9.67 12.33
C GLY A 17 8.31 11.13 11.89
N TRP A 18 9.06 12.04 12.50
CA TRP A 18 9.12 13.45 12.09
C TRP A 18 9.66 13.61 10.66
N GLU A 19 10.79 12.95 10.36
CA GLU A 19 11.40 12.98 9.02
C GLU A 19 10.43 12.45 7.95
N GLY A 20 9.76 11.32 8.24
CA GLY A 20 8.73 10.73 7.38
C GLY A 20 7.52 11.65 7.20
N PHE A 21 7.03 12.24 8.29
CA PHE A 21 5.91 13.20 8.24
C PHE A 21 6.23 14.44 7.39
N VAL A 22 7.42 15.03 7.57
CA VAL A 22 7.85 16.20 6.78
C VAL A 22 8.00 15.84 5.31
N TRP A 23 8.56 14.68 5.00
CA TRP A 23 8.66 14.20 3.63
C TRP A 23 7.27 14.03 2.98
N MET A 24 6.35 13.40 3.69
CA MET A 24 4.98 13.18 3.25
C MET A 24 4.21 14.52 3.08
N ALA A 25 4.38 15.46 4.00
CA ALA A 25 3.72 16.78 3.92
C ALA A 25 4.11 17.53 2.65
N LYS A 26 5.39 17.44 2.23
CA LYS A 26 5.87 18.03 0.96
C LYS A 26 5.19 17.45 -0.28
N ILE A 27 4.61 16.27 -0.18
CA ILE A 27 3.88 15.61 -1.26
C ILE A 27 2.39 15.94 -1.15
N ILE A 28 1.80 15.73 0.03
CA ILE A 28 0.36 15.87 0.24
C ILE A 28 -0.11 17.31 -0.02
N ILE A 29 0.61 18.32 0.45
CA ILE A 29 0.19 19.73 0.29
C ILE A 29 0.01 20.12 -1.19
N PRO A 30 1.03 19.99 -2.05
CA PRO A 30 0.88 20.39 -3.45
C PRO A 30 -0.12 19.51 -4.22
N VAL A 31 -0.16 18.21 -3.96
CA VAL A 31 -1.07 17.32 -4.68
C VAL A 31 -2.53 17.57 -4.28
N SER A 32 -2.84 17.68 -2.99
CA SER A 32 -4.21 17.98 -2.54
C SER A 32 -4.67 19.36 -2.99
N PHE A 33 -3.76 20.35 -2.97
CA PHE A 33 -4.07 21.70 -3.47
C PHE A 33 -4.38 21.70 -4.97
N LEU A 34 -3.53 21.03 -5.77
CA LEU A 34 -3.75 20.90 -7.21
C LEU A 34 -5.07 20.15 -7.49
N THR A 35 -5.37 19.09 -6.75
CA THR A 35 -6.63 18.34 -6.88
C THR A 35 -7.84 19.24 -6.55
N ALA A 36 -7.76 20.04 -5.49
CA ALA A 36 -8.80 20.99 -5.12
C ALA A 36 -9.04 22.04 -6.22
N LEU A 37 -7.96 22.52 -6.87
CA LEU A 37 -8.07 23.44 -8.02
C LEU A 37 -8.70 22.75 -9.25
N LEU A 38 -8.32 21.51 -9.54
CA LEU A 38 -8.89 20.73 -10.64
C LEU A 38 -10.39 20.45 -10.42
N GLU A 39 -10.80 20.16 -9.19
CA GLU A 39 -12.20 20.00 -8.85
C GLU A 39 -12.95 21.34 -9.01
N TYR A 40 -12.43 22.41 -8.41
CA TYR A 40 -13.03 23.75 -8.49
C TYR A 40 -13.20 24.25 -9.93
N SER A 41 -12.22 23.98 -10.80
CA SER A 41 -12.27 24.35 -12.22
C SER A 41 -13.30 23.54 -13.04
N GLY A 42 -13.85 22.46 -12.50
CA GLY A 42 -14.74 21.55 -13.20
C GLY A 42 -14.05 20.65 -14.23
N LEU A 43 -12.73 20.70 -14.40
CA LEU A 43 -12.01 19.87 -15.36
C LEU A 43 -12.16 18.38 -15.10
N LEU A 44 -12.28 17.97 -13.83
CA LEU A 44 -12.51 16.56 -13.48
C LEU A 44 -13.82 16.02 -14.05
N TYR A 45 -14.85 16.85 -14.16
CA TYR A 45 -16.13 16.46 -14.72
C TYR A 45 -16.09 16.25 -16.24
N GLN A 46 -15.18 16.96 -16.93
CA GLN A 46 -15.00 16.80 -18.38
C GLN A 46 -14.41 15.43 -18.73
N LEU A 47 -13.67 14.79 -17.81
CA LEU A 47 -13.10 13.45 -17.99
C LEU A 47 -14.13 12.33 -17.80
N ASN A 48 -15.37 12.63 -17.37
CA ASN A 48 -16.39 11.63 -17.07
C ASN A 48 -16.72 10.73 -18.29
N SER A 49 -16.73 11.29 -19.50
CA SER A 49 -17.05 10.53 -20.72
C SER A 49 -15.98 9.49 -21.06
N VAL A 50 -14.72 9.79 -20.73
CA VAL A 50 -13.57 8.91 -21.01
C VAL A 50 -13.34 7.91 -19.88
N LEU A 51 -13.36 8.38 -18.64
CA LEU A 51 -13.01 7.59 -17.46
C LEU A 51 -14.21 6.80 -16.90
N GLY A 52 -15.43 7.27 -17.15
CA GLY A 52 -16.66 6.67 -16.63
C GLY A 52 -16.80 5.18 -16.89
N PRO A 53 -16.62 4.69 -18.12
CA PRO A 53 -16.74 3.25 -18.41
C PRO A 53 -15.76 2.38 -17.62
N VAL A 54 -14.49 2.85 -17.46
CA VAL A 54 -13.47 2.11 -16.72
C VAL A 54 -13.76 2.13 -15.21
N MET A 55 -14.12 3.29 -14.67
CA MET A 55 -14.44 3.42 -13.24
C MET A 55 -15.71 2.67 -12.85
N LYS A 56 -16.69 2.58 -13.75
CA LYS A 56 -17.92 1.80 -13.54
C LYS A 56 -17.64 0.31 -13.29
N VAL A 57 -16.59 -0.25 -13.90
CA VAL A 57 -16.17 -1.65 -13.64
C VAL A 57 -15.76 -1.84 -12.18
N LEU A 58 -15.17 -0.79 -11.57
CA LEU A 58 -14.75 -0.79 -10.17
C LEU A 58 -15.86 -0.33 -9.20
N ASN A 59 -17.08 -0.04 -9.70
CA ASN A 59 -18.14 0.60 -8.94
C ASN A 59 -17.71 1.94 -8.29
N LEU A 60 -16.92 2.73 -9.01
CA LEU A 60 -16.39 4.01 -8.57
C LEU A 60 -16.88 5.14 -9.49
N PRO A 61 -17.04 6.37 -8.95
CA PRO A 61 -17.32 7.54 -9.77
C PRO A 61 -16.09 7.89 -10.63
N PRO A 62 -16.28 8.54 -11.80
CA PRO A 62 -15.17 8.87 -12.70
C PRO A 62 -14.05 9.68 -12.06
N MET A 63 -14.38 10.57 -11.10
CA MET A 63 -13.39 11.37 -10.38
C MET A 63 -12.42 10.55 -9.51
N ALA A 64 -12.79 9.32 -9.14
CA ALA A 64 -11.93 8.39 -8.43
C ALA A 64 -10.70 7.94 -9.24
N ALA A 65 -10.73 8.13 -10.56
CA ALA A 65 -9.58 7.83 -11.41
C ALA A 65 -8.34 8.62 -11.02
N LEU A 66 -8.49 9.88 -10.60
CA LEU A 66 -7.35 10.72 -10.20
C LEU A 66 -6.58 10.12 -9.01
N PRO A 67 -7.21 9.87 -7.83
CA PRO A 67 -6.48 9.24 -6.72
C PRO A 67 -5.92 7.85 -7.06
N LEU A 68 -6.61 7.05 -7.89
CA LEU A 68 -6.09 5.75 -8.32
C LEU A 68 -4.82 5.90 -9.15
N VAL A 69 -4.82 6.76 -10.17
CA VAL A 69 -3.67 6.96 -11.06
C VAL A 69 -2.48 7.55 -10.32
N VAL A 70 -2.67 8.62 -9.54
CA VAL A 70 -1.55 9.22 -8.81
C VAL A 70 -1.05 8.28 -7.71
N GLY A 71 -1.92 7.54 -7.06
CA GLY A 71 -1.54 6.53 -6.07
C GLY A 71 -0.71 5.39 -6.67
N MET A 72 -1.12 4.86 -7.82
CA MET A 72 -0.37 3.84 -8.56
C MET A 72 1.03 4.30 -8.98
N LEU A 73 1.16 5.54 -9.42
CA LEU A 73 2.42 6.06 -9.98
C LEU A 73 3.38 6.54 -8.90
N THR A 74 2.88 7.18 -7.84
CA THR A 74 3.71 7.94 -6.90
C THR A 74 3.53 7.54 -5.43
N GLY A 75 2.54 6.73 -5.11
CA GLY A 75 2.36 6.11 -3.80
C GLY A 75 1.11 6.48 -3.04
N ILE A 76 0.95 5.86 -1.87
CA ILE A 76 -0.25 5.97 -1.02
C ILE A 76 -0.55 7.43 -0.63
N TYR A 77 0.47 8.19 -0.26
CA TYR A 77 0.29 9.57 0.22
C TYR A 77 -0.31 10.50 -0.84
N THR A 78 0.09 10.34 -2.10
CA THR A 78 -0.47 11.11 -3.22
C THR A 78 -1.90 10.67 -3.54
N GLY A 79 -2.18 9.37 -3.45
CA GLY A 79 -3.55 8.86 -3.59
C GLY A 79 -4.48 9.41 -2.52
N ILE A 80 -4.05 9.41 -1.26
CA ILE A 80 -4.80 10.01 -0.14
C ILE A 80 -4.99 11.51 -0.36
N ALA A 81 -3.93 12.23 -0.75
CA ALA A 81 -3.98 13.66 -1.00
C ALA A 81 -5.03 14.05 -2.06
N ALA A 82 -5.11 13.25 -3.13
CA ALA A 82 -6.13 13.44 -4.16
C ALA A 82 -7.53 13.03 -3.69
N MET A 83 -7.64 11.95 -2.90
CA MET A 83 -8.90 11.38 -2.45
C MET A 83 -9.65 12.30 -1.45
N VAL A 84 -8.93 12.90 -0.49
CA VAL A 84 -9.55 13.64 0.63
C VAL A 84 -10.21 14.96 0.24
N VAL A 85 -9.92 15.49 -0.92
CA VAL A 85 -10.53 16.73 -1.43
C VAL A 85 -11.72 16.49 -2.34
N LEU A 86 -11.93 15.24 -2.77
CA LEU A 86 -13.03 14.86 -3.65
C LEU A 86 -14.30 14.52 -2.85
N PRO A 87 -15.50 14.79 -3.37
CA PRO A 87 -16.76 14.46 -2.73
C PRO A 87 -17.07 12.97 -2.85
N LEU A 88 -16.29 12.15 -2.13
CA LEU A 88 -16.39 10.70 -2.13
C LEU A 88 -17.09 10.20 -0.87
N THR A 89 -17.87 9.13 -1.00
CA THR A 89 -18.44 8.42 0.14
C THR A 89 -17.37 7.58 0.86
N ALA A 90 -17.64 7.16 2.09
CA ALA A 90 -16.76 6.27 2.84
C ALA A 90 -16.54 4.93 2.13
N GLU A 91 -17.54 4.44 1.42
CA GLU A 91 -17.47 3.22 0.62
C GLU A 91 -16.53 3.39 -0.57
N GLU A 92 -16.70 4.47 -1.34
CA GLU A 92 -15.83 4.81 -2.47
C GLU A 92 -14.38 5.01 -2.01
N MET A 93 -14.18 5.73 -0.90
CA MET A 93 -12.85 5.89 -0.29
C MET A 93 -12.25 4.55 0.14
N THR A 94 -13.08 3.62 0.66
CA THR A 94 -12.63 2.27 1.02
C THR A 94 -12.19 1.47 -0.20
N LEU A 95 -12.95 1.51 -1.31
CA LEU A 95 -12.58 0.85 -2.56
C LEU A 95 -11.29 1.42 -3.14
N ILE A 96 -11.13 2.75 -3.14
CA ILE A 96 -9.91 3.43 -3.56
C ILE A 96 -8.73 3.02 -2.66
N ALA A 97 -8.93 3.00 -1.34
CA ALA A 97 -7.91 2.58 -0.38
C ALA A 97 -7.43 1.15 -0.63
N VAL A 98 -8.36 0.20 -0.78
CA VAL A 98 -8.04 -1.21 -1.09
C VAL A 98 -7.26 -1.31 -2.39
N PHE A 99 -7.68 -0.60 -3.44
CA PHE A 99 -6.99 -0.58 -4.73
C PHE A 99 -5.55 -0.06 -4.59
N ILE A 100 -5.39 1.13 -3.99
CA ILE A 100 -4.09 1.78 -3.86
C ILE A 100 -3.16 0.96 -2.96
N MET A 101 -3.64 0.42 -1.85
CA MET A 101 -2.82 -0.41 -0.97
C MET A 101 -2.26 -1.66 -1.66
N ILE A 102 -2.90 -2.19 -2.70
CA ILE A 102 -2.39 -3.31 -3.50
C ILE A 102 -1.47 -2.83 -4.63
N SER A 103 -1.76 -1.67 -5.22
CA SER A 103 -1.15 -1.25 -6.50
C SER A 103 -0.41 0.09 -6.47
N HIS A 104 -0.04 0.62 -5.30
CA HIS A 104 0.75 1.86 -5.23
C HIS A 104 2.21 1.66 -5.65
N ASN A 105 2.88 2.76 -5.99
CA ASN A 105 4.31 2.80 -6.37
C ASN A 105 4.71 1.73 -7.42
N LEU A 106 3.83 1.43 -8.38
CA LEU A 106 4.01 0.31 -9.30
C LEU A 106 5.37 0.29 -9.99
N ILE A 107 5.86 1.44 -10.44
CA ILE A 107 7.14 1.54 -11.16
C ILE A 107 8.31 1.23 -10.23
N GLN A 108 8.37 1.91 -9.08
CA GLN A 108 9.46 1.76 -8.12
C GLN A 108 9.53 0.34 -7.56
N GLU A 109 8.39 -0.20 -7.16
CA GLU A 109 8.34 -1.53 -6.55
C GLU A 109 8.53 -2.66 -7.57
N ALA A 110 8.05 -2.48 -8.81
CA ALA A 110 8.36 -3.43 -9.88
C ALA A 110 9.86 -3.51 -10.17
N ILE A 111 10.60 -2.39 -10.11
CA ILE A 111 12.07 -2.39 -10.23
C ILE A 111 12.72 -3.15 -9.08
N ILE A 112 12.26 -2.94 -7.85
CA ILE A 112 12.77 -3.66 -6.66
C ILE A 112 12.55 -5.16 -6.82
N GLN A 113 11.33 -5.57 -7.16
CA GLN A 113 10.97 -6.98 -7.34
C GLN A 113 11.74 -7.62 -8.51
N ALA A 114 12.01 -6.88 -9.59
CA ALA A 114 12.81 -7.36 -10.71
C ALA A 114 14.27 -7.64 -10.32
N LYS A 115 14.83 -6.87 -9.39
CA LYS A 115 16.20 -7.07 -8.90
C LYS A 115 16.35 -8.25 -7.95
N SER A 116 15.25 -8.82 -7.47
CA SER A 116 15.22 -9.85 -6.44
C SER A 116 14.42 -11.10 -6.79
N GLY A 117 14.03 -11.29 -8.07
CA GLY A 117 13.53 -12.59 -8.54
C GLY A 117 12.18 -12.59 -9.26
N LEU A 118 11.41 -11.50 -9.27
CA LEU A 118 10.15 -11.42 -10.02
C LEU A 118 10.22 -10.34 -11.11
N GLY A 119 10.11 -10.71 -12.39
CA GLY A 119 10.17 -9.74 -13.49
C GLY A 119 9.18 -8.59 -13.33
N ALA A 120 9.61 -7.35 -13.64
CA ALA A 120 8.85 -6.12 -13.41
C ALA A 120 7.43 -6.14 -14.02
N VAL A 121 7.31 -6.62 -15.26
CA VAL A 121 6.01 -6.71 -15.95
C VAL A 121 5.08 -7.68 -15.22
N LYS A 122 5.59 -8.86 -14.82
CA LYS A 122 4.82 -9.85 -14.07
C LYS A 122 4.37 -9.28 -12.72
N ALA A 123 5.27 -8.61 -12.00
CA ALA A 123 4.97 -7.97 -10.72
C ALA A 123 3.84 -6.92 -10.87
N THR A 124 3.96 -6.04 -11.85
CA THR A 124 2.95 -5.00 -12.13
C THR A 124 1.60 -5.60 -12.49
N LEU A 125 1.57 -6.57 -13.42
CA LEU A 125 0.32 -7.20 -13.85
C LEU A 125 -0.38 -7.96 -12.71
N VAL A 126 0.36 -8.69 -11.89
CA VAL A 126 -0.21 -9.39 -10.73
C VAL A 126 -0.87 -8.41 -9.78
N ARG A 127 -0.22 -7.30 -9.45
CA ARG A 127 -0.76 -6.29 -8.55
C ARG A 127 -1.98 -5.58 -9.13
N LEU A 128 -1.96 -5.20 -10.41
CA LEU A 128 -3.09 -4.58 -11.08
C LEU A 128 -4.29 -5.53 -11.16
N ILE A 129 -4.09 -6.77 -11.54
CA ILE A 129 -5.18 -7.76 -11.58
C ILE A 129 -5.72 -8.01 -10.18
N ALA A 130 -4.84 -8.18 -9.19
CA ALA A 130 -5.25 -8.39 -7.80
C ALA A 130 -6.04 -7.19 -7.27
N SER A 131 -5.62 -5.93 -7.53
CA SER A 131 -6.35 -4.74 -7.08
C SER A 131 -7.72 -4.63 -7.73
N VAL A 132 -7.82 -4.83 -9.04
CA VAL A 132 -9.10 -4.78 -9.78
C VAL A 132 -10.05 -5.87 -9.26
N VAL A 133 -9.60 -7.12 -9.20
CA VAL A 133 -10.44 -8.24 -8.75
C VAL A 133 -10.89 -8.04 -7.30
N THR A 134 -9.97 -7.64 -6.42
CA THR A 134 -10.30 -7.41 -5.01
C THR A 134 -11.34 -6.30 -4.85
N VAL A 135 -11.19 -5.18 -5.56
CA VAL A 135 -12.14 -4.06 -5.51
C VAL A 135 -13.51 -4.48 -6.05
N ILE A 136 -13.56 -5.20 -7.17
CA ILE A 136 -14.83 -5.71 -7.71
C ILE A 136 -15.54 -6.61 -6.70
N ILE A 137 -14.81 -7.49 -6.01
CA ILE A 137 -15.38 -8.37 -4.99
C ILE A 137 -15.85 -7.55 -3.78
N VAL A 138 -15.00 -6.68 -3.23
CA VAL A 138 -15.32 -5.85 -2.06
C VAL A 138 -16.53 -4.95 -2.34
N SER A 139 -16.63 -4.38 -3.54
CA SER A 139 -17.73 -3.50 -3.91
C SER A 139 -19.11 -4.19 -3.87
N GLN A 140 -19.17 -5.53 -3.94
CA GLN A 140 -20.45 -6.25 -3.82
C GLN A 140 -20.96 -6.29 -2.37
N PHE A 141 -20.06 -6.16 -1.40
CA PHE A 141 -20.37 -6.20 0.04
C PHE A 141 -20.59 -4.81 0.62
N LEU A 142 -20.06 -3.76 -0.01
CA LEU A 142 -20.19 -2.37 0.44
C LEU A 142 -21.46 -1.67 -0.11
N LYS A 143 -22.38 -2.39 -0.69
CA LYS A 143 -23.66 -1.84 -1.19
C LYS A 143 -24.63 -1.67 -0.02
N GLY A 144 -24.68 -0.52 0.61
CA GLY A 144 -25.66 -0.37 1.68
C GLY A 144 -25.97 1.02 2.20
N ASP A 145 -25.03 1.90 2.35
CA ASP A 145 -25.27 3.20 3.01
C ASP A 145 -24.69 4.38 2.21
N ALA A 146 -25.38 4.76 1.14
CA ALA A 146 -25.01 5.90 0.29
C ALA A 146 -25.06 7.28 1.00
N GLN A 147 -25.19 7.34 2.33
CA GLN A 147 -25.39 8.59 3.06
C GLN A 147 -24.28 9.04 3.99
N THR A 148 -23.23 8.25 4.18
CA THR A 148 -22.10 8.69 5.02
C THR A 148 -21.04 9.33 4.14
N THR A 149 -21.27 10.55 3.66
CA THR A 149 -20.16 11.39 3.21
C THR A 149 -19.25 11.58 4.41
N VAL A 150 -18.07 10.97 4.39
CA VAL A 150 -17.02 11.37 5.34
C VAL A 150 -16.86 12.86 5.16
N ALA A 151 -16.88 13.63 6.25
CA ALA A 151 -16.76 15.08 6.24
C ALA A 151 -15.35 15.47 5.76
N THR A 152 -15.08 15.17 4.53
CA THR A 152 -14.02 15.73 3.70
C THR A 152 -14.49 17.10 3.25
N VAL A 153 -13.60 17.98 2.94
CA VAL A 153 -13.80 19.33 2.41
C VAL A 153 -15.12 19.34 1.64
N GLY A 154 -16.18 19.85 2.28
CA GLY A 154 -17.55 19.75 1.74
C GLY A 154 -17.54 20.22 0.30
N THR A 155 -18.31 19.52 -0.54
CA THR A 155 -18.42 19.72 -2.00
C THR A 155 -17.92 21.10 -2.44
N LEU A 156 -16.70 21.12 -2.99
CA LEU A 156 -16.10 22.33 -3.55
C LEU A 156 -16.83 22.66 -4.87
N SER A 157 -18.11 22.96 -4.75
CA SER A 157 -18.92 23.33 -5.91
C SER A 157 -18.36 24.60 -6.52
N SER A 158 -18.23 24.65 -7.82
CA SER A 158 -17.86 25.84 -8.61
C SER A 158 -18.78 27.07 -8.35
N THR A 159 -19.84 26.87 -7.58
CA THR A 159 -20.76 27.96 -7.14
C THR A 159 -20.28 28.70 -5.91
N LYS A 160 -19.27 28.20 -5.15
CA LYS A 160 -18.75 28.90 -3.96
C LYS A 160 -17.62 29.86 -4.34
N PRO A 161 -17.48 30.99 -3.61
CA PRO A 161 -16.33 31.86 -3.80
C PRO A 161 -15.02 31.12 -3.60
N PHE A 162 -14.02 31.42 -4.43
CA PHE A 162 -12.71 30.77 -4.39
C PHE A 162 -12.05 30.78 -3.00
N LEU A 163 -12.14 31.89 -2.28
CA LEU A 163 -11.57 32.02 -0.94
C LEU A 163 -12.18 31.02 0.06
N VAL A 164 -13.48 30.77 -0.04
CA VAL A 164 -14.19 29.81 0.83
C VAL A 164 -13.69 28.38 0.54
N VAL A 165 -13.39 28.11 -0.73
CA VAL A 165 -12.84 26.81 -1.14
C VAL A 165 -11.43 26.59 -0.58
N ILE A 166 -10.58 27.63 -0.65
CA ILE A 166 -9.21 27.56 -0.12
C ILE A 166 -9.22 27.43 1.41
N GLU A 167 -10.09 28.15 2.11
CA GLU A 167 -10.24 28.04 3.56
C GLU A 167 -10.67 26.62 3.96
N ALA A 168 -11.67 26.06 3.30
CA ALA A 168 -12.15 24.72 3.55
C ALA A 168 -11.05 23.66 3.28
N TRP A 169 -10.34 23.80 2.17
CA TRP A 169 -9.19 22.94 1.84
C TRP A 169 -8.10 23.02 2.93
N PHE A 170 -7.75 24.23 3.38
CA PHE A 170 -6.71 24.44 4.39
C PHE A 170 -7.09 23.77 5.72
N LEU A 171 -8.30 24.00 6.21
CA LEU A 171 -8.77 23.43 7.48
C LEU A 171 -8.83 21.89 7.43
N ALA A 172 -9.31 21.33 6.34
CA ALA A 172 -9.36 19.88 6.17
C ALA A 172 -7.97 19.27 6.06
N THR A 173 -7.07 19.89 5.31
CA THR A 173 -5.67 19.45 5.18
C THR A 173 -4.95 19.53 6.54
N LEU A 174 -5.17 20.60 7.32
CA LEU A 174 -4.60 20.73 8.66
C LEU A 174 -5.12 19.64 9.61
N SER A 175 -6.43 19.38 9.61
CA SER A 175 -7.03 18.30 10.42
C SER A 175 -6.46 16.93 10.05
N LEU A 176 -6.33 16.64 8.76
CA LEU A 176 -5.73 15.42 8.26
C LEU A 176 -4.27 15.29 8.73
N PHE A 177 -3.48 16.36 8.65
CA PHE A 177 -2.08 16.35 9.06
C PHE A 177 -1.89 16.06 10.53
N VAL A 178 -2.73 16.59 11.41
CA VAL A 178 -2.66 16.28 12.85
C VAL A 178 -2.90 14.79 13.07
N LYS A 179 -3.89 14.20 12.42
CA LYS A 179 -4.19 12.76 12.54
C LYS A 179 -3.02 11.90 12.02
N ILE A 180 -2.54 12.19 10.83
CA ILE A 180 -1.44 11.45 10.20
C ILE A 180 -0.15 11.59 11.02
N PHE A 181 0.15 12.78 11.53
CA PHE A 181 1.31 13.01 12.39
C PHE A 181 1.32 12.10 13.61
N VAL A 182 0.20 12.06 14.34
CA VAL A 182 0.08 11.21 15.54
C VAL A 182 0.27 9.73 15.19
N ILE A 183 -0.35 9.28 14.11
CA ILE A 183 -0.26 7.88 13.67
C ILE A 183 1.16 7.52 13.24
N ILE A 184 1.82 8.34 12.41
CA ILE A 184 3.17 8.05 11.94
C ILE A 184 4.17 8.03 13.10
N ILE A 185 4.10 9.02 14.01
CA ILE A 185 4.97 9.02 15.19
C ILE A 185 4.78 7.77 16.03
N ALA A 186 3.53 7.39 16.31
CA ALA A 186 3.21 6.19 17.08
C ALA A 186 3.75 4.91 16.40
N ILE A 187 3.51 4.74 15.11
CA ILE A 187 3.97 3.58 14.35
C ILE A 187 5.50 3.52 14.35
N MET A 188 6.19 4.61 14.06
CA MET A 188 7.65 4.64 14.00
C MET A 188 8.29 4.35 15.36
N ILE A 189 7.70 4.81 16.46
CA ILE A 189 8.14 4.44 17.81
C ILE A 189 7.97 2.93 18.06
N VAL A 190 6.81 2.38 17.73
CA VAL A 190 6.53 0.94 17.90
C VAL A 190 7.50 0.10 17.07
N LEU A 191 7.70 0.45 15.80
CA LEU A 191 8.63 -0.25 14.91
C LEU A 191 10.07 -0.20 15.43
N GLU A 192 10.53 0.95 15.95
CA GLU A 192 11.88 1.08 16.49
C GLU A 192 12.04 0.30 17.79
N ILE A 193 11.02 0.23 18.64
CA ILE A 193 11.00 -0.65 19.81
C ILE A 193 11.10 -2.11 19.36
N MET A 194 10.25 -2.56 18.43
CA MET A 194 10.27 -3.94 17.91
C MET A 194 11.66 -4.32 17.38
N ARG A 195 12.31 -3.41 16.63
CA ARG A 195 13.63 -3.61 16.08
C ARG A 195 14.69 -3.72 17.16
N ASN A 196 14.74 -2.77 18.10
CA ASN A 196 15.76 -2.70 19.14
C ASN A 196 15.65 -3.84 20.16
N TYR A 197 14.44 -4.33 20.43
CA TYR A 197 14.21 -5.48 21.32
C TYR A 197 14.26 -6.83 20.61
N LYS A 198 14.61 -6.87 19.32
CA LYS A 198 14.66 -8.08 18.49
C LYS A 198 13.35 -8.88 18.51
N LEU A 199 12.22 -8.17 18.66
CA LEU A 199 10.90 -8.82 18.68
C LEU A 199 10.56 -9.45 17.33
N ILE A 200 11.18 -8.98 16.25
CA ILE A 200 11.00 -9.51 14.90
C ILE A 200 11.36 -10.99 14.84
N ASP A 201 12.47 -11.41 15.47
CA ASP A 201 12.89 -12.82 15.50
C ASP A 201 11.86 -13.71 16.23
N SER A 202 11.23 -13.18 17.26
CA SER A 202 10.16 -13.86 17.99
C SER A 202 8.87 -13.95 17.16
N ILE A 203 8.52 -12.89 16.44
CA ILE A 203 7.36 -12.84 15.55
C ILE A 203 7.54 -13.82 14.38
N VAL A 204 8.73 -13.92 13.79
CA VAL A 204 9.05 -14.92 12.75
C VAL A 204 8.74 -16.34 13.24
N LYS A 205 9.11 -16.68 14.48
CA LYS A 205 8.82 -18.00 15.04
C LYS A 205 7.31 -18.26 15.19
N ILE A 206 6.54 -17.24 15.56
CA ILE A 206 5.08 -17.33 15.69
C ILE A 206 4.42 -17.44 14.29
N ILE A 207 4.93 -16.71 13.29
CA ILE A 207 4.36 -16.68 11.94
C ILE A 207 4.73 -17.93 11.12
N ASN A 208 5.87 -18.55 11.40
CA ASN A 208 6.33 -19.74 10.68
C ASN A 208 5.28 -20.85 10.46
N PRO A 209 4.41 -21.21 11.43
CA PRO A 209 3.34 -22.17 11.19
C PRO A 209 2.32 -21.70 10.13
N PHE A 210 2.12 -20.39 10.01
CA PHE A 210 1.17 -19.79 9.07
C PHE A 210 1.74 -19.59 7.66
N MET A 211 3.05 -19.75 7.45
CA MET A 211 3.67 -19.60 6.14
C MET A 211 3.05 -20.53 5.10
N ARG A 212 2.68 -21.76 5.51
CA ARG A 212 2.00 -22.71 4.61
C ARG A 212 0.62 -22.22 4.17
N LEU A 213 -0.13 -21.56 5.06
CA LEU A 213 -1.42 -20.96 4.72
C LEU A 213 -1.24 -19.87 3.67
N LEU A 214 -0.16 -19.08 3.77
CA LEU A 214 0.22 -18.07 2.80
C LEU A 214 0.74 -18.67 1.48
N GLY A 215 0.92 -19.98 1.38
CA GLY A 215 1.55 -20.65 0.24
C GLY A 215 3.05 -20.44 0.15
N LEU A 216 3.72 -20.10 1.26
CA LEU A 216 5.12 -19.73 1.32
C LEU A 216 5.96 -20.78 2.07
N GLU A 217 7.19 -20.98 1.62
CA GLU A 217 8.18 -21.78 2.35
C GLU A 217 8.67 -21.04 3.62
N LYS A 218 8.92 -21.81 4.69
CA LYS A 218 9.34 -21.24 5.98
C LYS A 218 10.60 -20.39 5.89
N LYS A 219 11.53 -20.73 5.01
CA LYS A 219 12.81 -20.05 4.87
C LYS A 219 12.70 -18.63 4.34
N VAL A 220 11.62 -18.27 3.62
CA VAL A 220 11.36 -16.88 3.20
C VAL A 220 10.66 -16.05 4.27
N GLY A 221 10.34 -16.64 5.43
CA GLY A 221 9.55 -16.00 6.49
C GLY A 221 10.16 -14.71 7.02
N LEU A 222 11.49 -14.65 7.16
CA LEU A 222 12.18 -13.43 7.58
C LEU A 222 12.04 -12.32 6.53
N LEU A 223 12.22 -12.64 5.25
CA LEU A 223 12.09 -11.68 4.16
C LEU A 223 10.65 -11.18 4.04
N TRP A 224 9.69 -12.10 4.13
CA TRP A 224 8.27 -11.78 4.12
C TRP A 224 7.91 -10.84 5.28
N LEU A 225 8.30 -11.18 6.51
CA LEU A 225 8.02 -10.34 7.67
C LEU A 225 8.67 -8.96 7.55
N THR A 226 9.90 -8.90 7.04
CA THR A 226 10.61 -7.63 6.83
C THR A 226 9.82 -6.72 5.87
N ALA A 227 9.34 -7.25 4.74
CA ALA A 227 8.55 -6.47 3.79
C ALA A 227 7.17 -6.10 4.35
N VAL A 228 6.53 -7.02 5.07
CA VAL A 228 5.18 -6.83 5.61
C VAL A 228 5.15 -5.81 6.75
N VAL A 229 6.20 -5.76 7.56
CA VAL A 229 6.29 -4.82 8.70
C VAL A 229 6.86 -3.47 8.28
N PHE A 230 7.96 -3.46 7.52
CA PHE A 230 8.71 -2.24 7.19
C PHE A 230 8.43 -1.72 5.77
N GLY A 231 7.61 -2.43 4.99
CA GLY A 231 7.35 -2.09 3.60
C GLY A 231 8.44 -2.56 2.64
N LEU A 232 8.10 -2.52 1.35
CA LEU A 232 8.97 -3.03 0.29
C LEU A 232 10.22 -2.16 0.10
N SER A 233 10.11 -0.85 0.27
CA SER A 233 11.23 0.09 0.10
C SER A 233 12.33 -0.11 1.12
N TYR A 234 11.99 -0.32 2.39
CA TYR A 234 12.97 -0.63 3.44
C TYR A 234 13.45 -2.09 3.40
N GLY A 235 12.55 -3.02 3.07
CA GLY A 235 12.87 -4.43 2.91
C GLY A 235 13.72 -4.73 1.69
N ALA A 236 13.71 -3.87 0.67
CA ALA A 236 14.36 -4.09 -0.62
C ALA A 236 15.84 -4.46 -0.51
N ALA A 237 16.61 -3.74 0.31
CA ALA A 237 18.03 -4.00 0.48
C ALA A 237 18.29 -5.41 1.04
N VAL A 238 17.51 -5.81 2.04
CA VAL A 238 17.62 -7.14 2.65
C VAL A 238 17.17 -8.21 1.65
N ILE A 239 16.01 -8.02 1.00
CA ILE A 239 15.46 -8.99 0.05
C ILE A 239 16.40 -9.17 -1.14
N VAL A 240 16.93 -8.09 -1.72
CA VAL A 240 17.86 -8.15 -2.86
C VAL A 240 19.18 -8.81 -2.45
N SER A 241 19.72 -8.48 -1.26
CA SER A 241 20.95 -9.09 -0.74
C SER A 241 20.78 -10.59 -0.54
N GLU A 242 19.73 -11.01 0.17
CA GLU A 242 19.47 -12.41 0.46
C GLU A 242 19.13 -13.23 -0.80
N ALA A 243 18.37 -12.66 -1.74
CA ALA A 243 18.08 -13.31 -3.02
C ALA A 243 19.36 -13.59 -3.83
N ARG A 244 20.36 -12.70 -3.75
CA ARG A 244 21.67 -12.88 -4.42
C ARG A 244 22.55 -13.90 -3.76
N ASN A 245 22.39 -14.14 -2.47
CA ASN A 245 23.20 -15.13 -1.73
C ASN A 245 22.89 -16.59 -2.09
N GLY A 246 21.97 -16.83 -3.03
CA GLY A 246 21.72 -18.16 -3.62
C GLY A 246 21.00 -19.15 -2.69
N SER A 247 20.42 -18.68 -1.59
CA SER A 247 19.72 -19.53 -0.62
C SER A 247 18.29 -19.89 -1.03
N PHE A 248 17.77 -19.28 -2.10
CA PHE A 248 16.37 -19.42 -2.53
C PHE A 248 16.25 -19.90 -3.97
N THR A 249 15.22 -20.69 -4.22
CA THR A 249 14.83 -21.08 -5.58
C THR A 249 14.04 -19.92 -6.23
N GLN A 250 14.00 -19.91 -7.56
CA GLN A 250 13.20 -18.95 -8.31
C GLN A 250 11.71 -19.00 -7.91
N ALA A 251 11.18 -20.19 -7.67
CA ALA A 251 9.79 -20.39 -7.25
C ALA A 251 9.49 -19.74 -5.89
N GLU A 252 10.38 -19.91 -4.93
CA GLU A 252 10.24 -19.31 -3.59
C GLU A 252 10.29 -17.79 -3.61
N LEU A 253 11.18 -17.22 -4.43
CA LEU A 253 11.26 -15.78 -4.62
C LEU A 253 10.02 -15.24 -5.36
N GLU A 254 9.53 -15.95 -6.38
CA GLU A 254 8.29 -15.57 -7.05
C GLU A 254 7.09 -15.58 -6.10
N ASP A 255 6.90 -16.63 -5.32
CA ASP A 255 5.81 -16.75 -4.35
C ASP A 255 5.91 -15.66 -3.27
N LEU A 256 7.12 -15.43 -2.75
CA LEU A 256 7.40 -14.32 -1.84
C LEU A 256 6.97 -12.97 -2.45
N HIS A 257 7.45 -12.67 -3.66
CA HIS A 257 7.18 -11.39 -4.31
C HIS A 257 5.72 -11.18 -4.70
N ILE A 258 4.99 -12.23 -5.06
CA ILE A 258 3.54 -12.18 -5.29
C ILE A 258 2.84 -11.82 -3.98
N SER A 259 3.19 -12.49 -2.87
CA SER A 259 2.60 -12.22 -1.57
C SER A 259 2.87 -10.79 -1.09
N ILE A 260 4.15 -10.37 -1.04
CA ILE A 260 4.50 -9.03 -0.55
C ILE A 260 4.11 -7.92 -1.52
N GLY A 261 4.04 -8.19 -2.82
CA GLY A 261 3.56 -7.22 -3.81
C GLY A 261 2.11 -6.81 -3.55
N ILE A 262 1.28 -7.74 -3.08
CA ILE A 262 -0.14 -7.47 -2.76
C ILE A 262 -0.30 -6.98 -1.31
N ASN A 263 0.49 -7.50 -0.36
CA ASN A 263 0.26 -7.31 1.07
C ASN A 263 1.54 -6.99 1.84
N HIS A 264 2.23 -5.92 1.48
CA HIS A 264 3.34 -5.34 2.26
C HIS A 264 2.86 -4.17 3.13
N ALA A 265 3.73 -3.64 4.01
CA ALA A 265 3.45 -2.49 4.89
C ALA A 265 2.09 -2.58 5.60
N ILE A 266 1.76 -3.76 6.14
CA ILE A 266 0.42 -4.03 6.70
C ILE A 266 0.09 -3.24 7.97
N ILE A 267 1.07 -2.58 8.55
CA ILE A 267 0.88 -1.71 9.73
C ILE A 267 0.72 -0.27 9.28
N GLU A 268 1.67 0.25 8.50
CA GLU A 268 1.73 1.65 8.11
C GLU A 268 0.58 2.04 7.17
N ASP A 269 0.44 1.34 6.05
CA ASP A 269 -0.52 1.71 5.02
C ASP A 269 -1.97 1.75 5.52
N PRO A 270 -2.52 0.68 6.14
CA PRO A 270 -3.88 0.72 6.64
C PRO A 270 -4.08 1.74 7.76
N ALA A 271 -3.07 1.94 8.63
CA ALA A 271 -3.19 2.89 9.74
C ALA A 271 -3.39 4.33 9.25
N ILE A 272 -2.79 4.70 8.12
CA ILE A 272 -3.01 6.01 7.51
C ILE A 272 -4.46 6.14 7.03
N PHE A 273 -5.01 5.13 6.39
CA PHE A 273 -6.42 5.12 5.97
C PHE A 273 -7.40 5.07 7.14
N LEU A 274 -7.03 4.48 8.29
CA LEU A 274 -7.82 4.56 9.51
C LEU A 274 -8.01 6.01 9.98
N SER A 275 -7.04 6.90 9.73
CA SER A 275 -7.17 8.32 10.06
C SER A 275 -8.34 9.01 9.34
N LEU A 276 -8.78 8.44 8.23
CA LEU A 276 -9.93 8.88 7.44
C LEU A 276 -11.26 8.28 7.94
N GLY A 277 -11.23 7.43 8.97
CA GLY A 277 -12.42 6.77 9.51
C GLY A 277 -12.85 5.52 8.76
N LEU A 278 -11.99 4.97 7.88
CA LEU A 278 -12.31 3.77 7.13
C LEU A 278 -12.27 2.52 8.01
N SER A 279 -13.08 1.51 7.69
CA SER A 279 -13.18 0.29 8.49
C SER A 279 -11.92 -0.56 8.43
N PRO A 280 -11.36 -0.96 9.61
CA PRO A 280 -10.20 -1.85 9.67
C PRO A 280 -10.39 -3.15 8.88
N PHE A 281 -11.56 -3.76 8.98
CA PHE A 281 -11.85 -5.02 8.31
C PHE A 281 -11.56 -4.95 6.79
N TRP A 282 -12.08 -3.92 6.11
CA TRP A 282 -11.90 -3.76 4.67
C TRP A 282 -10.47 -3.39 4.27
N LEU A 283 -9.70 -2.77 5.17
CA LEU A 283 -8.31 -2.40 4.89
C LEU A 283 -7.35 -3.60 4.99
N TRP A 284 -7.62 -4.58 5.87
CA TRP A 284 -6.72 -5.73 6.08
C TRP A 284 -7.19 -7.00 5.39
N VAL A 285 -8.44 -7.41 5.64
CA VAL A 285 -8.90 -8.76 5.28
C VAL A 285 -8.88 -9.02 3.79
N PRO A 286 -9.41 -8.15 2.90
CA PRO A 286 -9.41 -8.42 1.45
C PRO A 286 -8.00 -8.53 0.87
N ARG A 287 -7.07 -7.69 1.29
CA ARG A 287 -5.67 -7.74 0.83
C ARG A 287 -4.99 -9.06 1.23
N PHE A 288 -5.21 -9.47 2.48
CA PHE A 288 -4.62 -10.71 2.98
C PHE A 288 -5.15 -11.92 2.22
N ILE A 289 -6.45 -12.00 2.01
CA ILE A 289 -7.10 -13.05 1.21
C ILE A 289 -6.60 -13.01 -0.24
N ALA A 290 -6.51 -11.83 -0.86
CA ALA A 290 -6.02 -11.68 -2.23
C ALA A 290 -4.58 -12.18 -2.38
N ALA A 291 -3.70 -11.88 -1.42
CA ALA A 291 -2.33 -12.38 -1.42
C ALA A 291 -2.26 -13.91 -1.34
N ILE A 292 -3.05 -14.52 -0.45
CA ILE A 292 -3.13 -15.99 -0.33
C ILE A 292 -3.58 -16.61 -1.65
N ILE A 293 -4.69 -16.14 -2.21
CA ILE A 293 -5.25 -16.66 -3.45
C ILE A 293 -4.25 -16.52 -4.60
N ALA A 294 -3.63 -15.33 -4.75
CA ALA A 294 -2.67 -15.09 -5.81
C ALA A 294 -1.48 -16.06 -5.75
N VAL A 295 -0.88 -16.25 -4.58
CA VAL A 295 0.25 -17.20 -4.41
C VAL A 295 -0.17 -18.61 -4.78
N HIS A 296 -1.31 -19.09 -4.29
CA HIS A 296 -1.77 -20.45 -4.60
C HIS A 296 -2.10 -20.63 -6.08
N VAL A 297 -2.75 -19.66 -6.72
CA VAL A 297 -3.05 -19.70 -8.16
C VAL A 297 -1.77 -19.77 -8.98
N PHE A 298 -0.76 -18.94 -8.67
CA PHE A 298 0.52 -18.97 -9.38
C PHE A 298 1.31 -20.24 -9.11
N SER A 299 1.29 -20.79 -7.90
CA SER A 299 1.92 -22.06 -7.58
C SER A 299 1.30 -23.22 -8.37
N VAL A 300 -0.02 -23.30 -8.42
CA VAL A 300 -0.75 -24.30 -9.22
C VAL A 300 -0.45 -24.13 -10.71
N TRP A 301 -0.54 -22.89 -11.23
CA TRP A 301 -0.24 -22.60 -12.63
C TRP A 301 1.19 -23.01 -13.03
N ARG A 302 2.18 -22.74 -12.17
CA ARG A 302 3.57 -23.16 -12.36
C ARG A 302 3.71 -24.68 -12.41
N THR A 303 3.03 -25.40 -11.53
CA THR A 303 3.03 -26.88 -11.49
C THR A 303 2.43 -27.47 -12.76
N ILE A 304 1.35 -26.89 -13.29
CA ILE A 304 0.74 -27.33 -14.54
C ILE A 304 1.67 -27.09 -15.74
N ARG A 305 2.33 -25.92 -15.79
CA ARG A 305 3.15 -25.52 -16.94
C ARG A 305 4.50 -26.25 -17.02
N HIS A 306 5.13 -26.54 -15.89
CA HIS A 306 6.50 -27.07 -15.84
C HIS A 306 6.60 -28.53 -15.38
N GLY A 307 5.47 -29.19 -15.08
CA GLY A 307 5.47 -30.49 -14.45
C GLY A 307 6.07 -30.45 -13.02
N ARG A 308 6.18 -31.62 -12.35
CA ARG A 308 6.75 -31.73 -10.99
C ARG A 308 8.29 -31.69 -10.95
N GLY A 309 8.95 -31.17 -11.99
CA GLY A 309 10.40 -30.98 -12.00
C GLY A 309 10.82 -29.87 -11.03
N SER A 310 11.83 -30.10 -10.22
CA SER A 310 12.39 -29.09 -9.31
C SER A 310 12.83 -27.85 -10.11
N PRO A 311 12.38 -26.64 -9.77
CA PRO A 311 12.81 -25.43 -10.46
C PRO A 311 14.31 -25.22 -10.26
N PRO A 312 15.02 -24.62 -11.25
CA PRO A 312 16.44 -24.38 -11.15
C PRO A 312 16.77 -23.45 -9.97
N VAL A 313 17.77 -23.84 -9.20
CA VAL A 313 18.37 -22.97 -8.16
C VAL A 313 19.09 -21.85 -8.87
N ILE A 314 18.81 -20.59 -8.49
CA ILE A 314 19.57 -19.45 -9.00
C ILE A 314 20.98 -19.54 -8.45
N ARG A 315 21.95 -19.91 -9.31
CA ARG A 315 23.36 -19.73 -8.97
C ARG A 315 23.74 -18.28 -9.20
N PRO A 316 24.52 -17.65 -8.29
CA PRO A 316 25.06 -16.34 -8.55
C PRO A 316 25.79 -16.37 -9.91
N LYS A 317 25.46 -15.45 -10.82
CA LYS A 317 26.35 -15.18 -11.94
C LYS A 317 27.64 -14.65 -11.34
N ASP A 318 28.73 -15.39 -11.56
CA ASP A 318 30.06 -14.92 -11.20
C ASP A 318 30.20 -13.49 -11.72
N SER A 319 30.31 -12.55 -10.78
CA SER A 319 30.58 -11.15 -11.08
C SER A 319 32.06 -11.08 -11.49
N HIS A 320 32.37 -11.38 -12.75
CA HIS A 320 33.54 -10.80 -13.36
C HIS A 320 33.18 -9.36 -13.71
N LEU A 321 33.59 -8.45 -12.88
CA LEU A 321 34.21 -7.10 -13.02
C LEU A 321 33.87 -6.25 -11.81
#